data_7e5ddf83dab11b0e1bee6a4d02e6c0c9
#
_entry.id   7e5ddf83dab11b0e1bee6a4d02e6c0c9
#
_cell.length_a   1.000
_cell.length_b   1.000
_cell.length_c   1.000
_cell.angle_alpha   90.00
_cell.angle_beta   90.00
_cell.angle_gamma   90.00
#
_symmetry.space_group_name_H-M   'P 1'
#
loop_
_entity.id
_entity.type
_entity.pdbx_description
1 polymer ?
#
loop_
_entity_poly.entity_id
_entity_poly.type
_entity_poly.pdbx_seq_one_letter_code
_entity_poly.pdbx_strand_id
1 'polypeptide(L)'
;MRKILLFLTITSIFFLCNTTKVYAKTNSFYEGNYINGIYMVRYDRSTNTKHYQKARFYRRIGDGTAAYCLEPFKVFQANNSTYEGILEQNVYDKDTWQRVTDLVAFGYLYKDHIDDKWYAITQMMIWETVDKNNSFYFTDTLNGNKVDIYNEEKSEIERLISDSKRKPSFTNNTYHALAGKQISITDTTGILPNYTTTLDSDSQLINNTFTIKKNNASCYTQKFYSNYGLEIPVDTNNTSKFS
;
A
#
# COMPACT_ATOMS: atom_id res chain seq x y z
N MET A 1 10.08 -72.90 8.13
CA MET A 1 9.30 -71.75 7.51
C MET A 1 9.02 -70.73 8.60
N ARG A 2 9.80 -69.64 8.61
CA ARG A 2 9.62 -68.55 9.59
C ARG A 2 8.72 -67.50 8.93
N LYS A 3 7.54 -67.27 9.52
CA LYS A 3 6.64 -66.16 9.13
C LYS A 3 7.19 -64.84 9.72
N ILE A 4 7.59 -63.94 8.84
CA ILE A 4 7.96 -62.59 9.20
C ILE A 4 6.67 -61.77 9.26
N LEU A 5 6.31 -61.31 10.45
CA LEU A 5 5.19 -60.43 10.70
C LEU A 5 5.68 -58.98 10.49
N LEU A 6 5.22 -58.36 9.40
CA LEU A 6 5.55 -56.95 9.11
C LEU A 6 4.60 -56.08 9.91
N PHE A 7 5.10 -55.42 10.97
CA PHE A 7 4.35 -54.38 11.68
C PHE A 7 4.42 -53.07 10.88
N LEU A 8 3.32 -52.70 10.22
CA LEU A 8 3.14 -51.39 9.68
C LEU A 8 2.74 -50.45 10.82
N THR A 9 3.69 -49.69 11.34
CA THR A 9 3.40 -48.57 12.23
C THR A 9 2.97 -47.39 11.38
N ILE A 10 1.66 -47.15 11.31
CA ILE A 10 1.08 -45.93 10.78
C ILE A 10 1.36 -44.83 11.82
N THR A 11 2.42 -44.09 11.61
CA THR A 11 2.64 -42.82 12.31
C THR A 11 1.67 -41.79 11.78
N SER A 12 0.53 -41.66 12.44
CA SER A 12 -0.38 -40.55 12.25
C SER A 12 0.33 -39.27 12.68
N ILE A 13 0.86 -38.52 11.68
CA ILE A 13 1.33 -37.17 11.90
C ILE A 13 0.07 -36.31 12.09
N PHE A 14 -0.30 -36.15 13.36
CA PHE A 14 -1.22 -35.09 13.74
C PHE A 14 -0.52 -33.75 13.46
N PHE A 15 -0.81 -33.15 12.31
CA PHE A 15 -0.63 -31.72 12.15
C PHE A 15 -1.55 -31.03 13.17
N LEU A 16 -1.00 -30.76 14.35
CA LEU A 16 -1.55 -29.77 15.25
C LEU A 16 -1.48 -28.44 14.50
N CYS A 17 -2.54 -28.14 13.77
CA CYS A 17 -2.82 -26.79 13.31
C CYS A 17 -2.98 -25.96 14.60
N ASN A 18 -1.88 -25.43 15.12
CA ASN A 18 -1.94 -24.39 16.13
C ASN A 18 -2.60 -23.19 15.46
N THR A 19 -3.91 -23.15 15.57
CA THR A 19 -4.65 -21.90 15.39
C THR A 19 -4.17 -20.99 16.52
N THR A 20 -3.11 -20.25 16.26
CA THR A 20 -2.78 -19.10 17.09
C THR A 20 -4.01 -18.21 17.04
N LYS A 21 -4.78 -18.24 18.14
CA LYS A 21 -5.80 -17.23 18.36
C LYS A 21 -5.06 -15.91 18.33
N VAL A 22 -5.14 -15.20 17.23
CA VAL A 22 -4.68 -13.82 17.16
C VAL A 22 -5.65 -13.07 18.07
N TYR A 23 -5.24 -12.91 19.33
CA TYR A 23 -5.96 -12.02 20.22
C TYR A 23 -5.87 -10.63 19.62
N ALA A 24 -7.01 -10.05 19.29
CA ALA A 24 -7.08 -8.67 18.88
C ALA A 24 -6.38 -7.85 19.97
N LYS A 25 -5.24 -7.28 19.63
CA LYS A 25 -4.50 -6.43 20.58
C LYS A 25 -5.35 -5.19 20.78
N THR A 26 -5.83 -4.97 21.99
CA THR A 26 -6.53 -3.76 22.35
C THR A 26 -5.59 -2.58 22.12
N ASN A 27 -5.94 -1.69 21.20
CA ASN A 27 -5.17 -0.49 20.95
C ASN A 27 -5.90 0.70 21.53
N SER A 28 -5.16 1.54 22.23
CA SER A 28 -5.65 2.83 22.69
C SER A 28 -5.06 3.93 21.83
N PHE A 29 -5.85 4.94 21.53
CA PHE A 29 -5.44 6.06 20.71
C PHE A 29 -5.61 7.36 21.46
N TYR A 30 -4.87 8.38 21.07
CA TYR A 30 -5.03 9.73 21.59
C TYR A 30 -5.11 10.74 20.45
N GLU A 31 -5.76 11.84 20.73
CA GLU A 31 -5.76 13.00 19.87
C GLU A 31 -4.42 13.74 20.02
N GLY A 32 -3.72 13.91 18.93
CA GLY A 32 -2.52 14.72 18.87
C GLY A 32 -2.83 16.21 18.69
N ASN A 33 -1.81 16.94 18.27
CA ASN A 33 -1.94 18.37 18.04
C ASN A 33 -2.90 18.68 16.89
N TYR A 34 -3.54 19.85 16.99
CA TYR A 34 -4.27 20.41 15.86
C TYR A 34 -3.28 20.82 14.76
N ILE A 35 -3.68 20.60 13.53
CA ILE A 35 -3.00 21.14 12.36
C ILE A 35 -3.44 22.59 12.24
N ASN A 36 -2.50 23.51 12.41
CA ASN A 36 -2.79 24.93 12.52
C ASN A 36 -3.48 25.49 11.26
N GLY A 37 -4.52 26.28 11.50
CA GLY A 37 -5.13 27.10 10.46
C GLY A 37 -6.02 26.36 9.48
N ILE A 38 -6.37 25.08 9.72
CA ILE A 38 -7.23 24.33 8.80
C ILE A 38 -8.36 23.61 9.53
N TYR A 39 -9.51 23.66 8.87
CA TYR A 39 -10.69 22.86 9.22
C TYR A 39 -10.96 21.90 8.05
N MET A 40 -11.33 20.69 8.39
CA MET A 40 -11.90 19.72 7.48
C MET A 40 -13.42 19.88 7.49
N VAL A 41 -14.03 19.89 6.33
CA VAL A 41 -15.48 20.08 6.19
C VAL A 41 -16.06 18.87 5.49
N ARG A 42 -17.13 18.30 6.06
CA ARG A 42 -18.03 17.37 5.39
C ARG A 42 -19.28 18.15 4.98
N TYR A 43 -19.56 18.19 3.71
CA TYR A 43 -20.81 18.70 3.18
C TYR A 43 -21.76 17.52 2.91
N ASP A 44 -22.79 17.41 3.74
CA ASP A 44 -23.85 16.43 3.58
C ASP A 44 -24.81 16.90 2.48
N ARG A 45 -24.76 16.21 1.33
CA ARG A 45 -25.56 16.56 0.17
C ARG A 45 -27.04 16.30 0.37
N SER A 46 -27.41 15.35 1.21
CA SER A 46 -28.81 14.99 1.46
C SER A 46 -29.55 16.02 2.29
N THR A 47 -28.86 16.61 3.24
CA THR A 47 -29.42 17.60 4.20
C THR A 47 -28.99 19.03 3.89
N ASN A 48 -28.09 19.22 2.92
CA ASN A 48 -27.47 20.52 2.61
C ASN A 48 -26.76 21.13 3.84
N THR A 49 -26.14 20.28 4.66
CA THR A 49 -25.54 20.69 5.94
C THR A 49 -24.02 20.58 5.89
N LYS A 50 -23.34 21.55 6.48
CA LYS A 50 -21.88 21.54 6.63
C LYS A 50 -21.51 21.20 8.06
N HIS A 51 -20.60 20.23 8.19
CA HIS A 51 -19.99 19.85 9.47
C HIS A 51 -18.52 20.23 9.45
N TYR A 52 -18.06 20.92 10.48
CA TYR A 52 -16.69 21.43 10.56
C TYR A 52 -15.94 20.73 11.70
N GLN A 53 -14.71 20.32 11.42
CA GLN A 53 -13.81 19.76 12.42
C GLN A 53 -12.42 20.34 12.19
N LYS A 54 -11.74 20.79 13.27
CA LYS A 54 -10.33 21.13 13.18
C LYS A 54 -9.54 19.89 12.77
N ALA A 55 -8.67 20.03 11.77
CA ALA A 55 -7.76 18.97 11.41
C ALA A 55 -6.83 18.66 12.58
N ARG A 56 -6.66 17.39 12.91
CA ARG A 56 -5.78 16.95 14.00
C ARG A 56 -5.20 15.58 13.71
N PHE A 57 -4.07 15.30 14.35
CA PHE A 57 -3.49 13.99 14.34
C PHE A 57 -4.21 13.02 15.28
N TYR A 58 -4.30 11.76 14.86
CA TYR A 58 -4.61 10.64 15.74
C TYR A 58 -3.40 9.72 15.80
N ARG A 59 -3.08 9.27 17.00
CA ARG A 59 -1.91 8.41 17.21
C ARG A 59 -2.24 7.28 18.18
N ARG A 60 -1.61 6.13 17.93
CA ARG A 60 -1.69 4.99 18.83
C ARG A 60 -0.86 5.24 20.10
N ILE A 61 -1.42 4.91 21.27
CA ILE A 61 -0.71 4.96 22.54
C ILE A 61 0.32 3.83 22.55
N GLY A 62 1.53 4.13 22.98
CA GLY A 62 2.63 3.20 23.13
C GLY A 62 3.74 3.40 22.11
N ASP A 63 3.44 3.54 20.83
CA ASP A 63 4.46 3.73 19.78
C ASP A 63 4.28 5.01 18.95
N GLY A 64 3.20 5.77 19.17
CA GLY A 64 2.93 7.02 18.45
C GLY A 64 2.62 6.82 16.95
N THR A 65 2.38 5.59 16.51
CA THR A 65 2.01 5.32 15.11
C THR A 65 0.79 6.14 14.71
N ALA A 66 0.85 6.75 13.52
CA ALA A 66 -0.29 7.50 12.97
C ALA A 66 -1.50 6.59 12.79
N ALA A 67 -2.67 7.10 13.13
CA ALA A 67 -3.95 6.45 12.94
C ALA A 67 -4.87 7.36 12.15
N TYR A 68 -5.81 6.76 11.41
CA TYR A 68 -6.78 7.47 10.60
C TYR A 68 -8.19 7.09 11.01
N CYS A 69 -9.08 8.09 11.03
CA CYS A 69 -10.48 7.87 11.30
C CYS A 69 -11.20 7.44 10.01
N LEU A 70 -11.89 6.31 10.04
CA LEU A 70 -12.69 5.82 8.92
C LEU A 70 -14.14 6.30 8.95
N GLU A 71 -14.60 6.83 10.08
CA GLU A 71 -15.96 7.36 10.25
C GLU A 71 -15.90 8.90 10.29
N PRO A 72 -16.17 9.58 9.15
CA PRO A 72 -16.07 11.04 9.09
C PRO A 72 -16.93 11.71 10.15
N PHE A 73 -16.32 12.62 10.91
CA PHE A 73 -17.01 13.46 11.90
C PHE A 73 -17.66 12.72 13.10
N LYS A 74 -17.34 11.45 13.27
CA LYS A 74 -17.68 10.76 14.52
C LYS A 74 -16.81 11.32 15.66
N VAL A 75 -17.43 11.57 16.80
CA VAL A 75 -16.72 12.06 17.98
C VAL A 75 -15.72 11.00 18.43
N PHE A 76 -14.45 11.36 18.41
CA PHE A 76 -13.40 10.54 18.96
C PHE A 76 -13.50 10.57 20.50
N GLN A 77 -13.66 9.40 21.09
CA GLN A 77 -13.67 9.30 22.55
C GLN A 77 -12.22 9.20 23.04
N ALA A 78 -11.61 10.36 23.31
CA ALA A 78 -10.26 10.44 23.83
C ALA A 78 -10.16 9.89 25.25
N ASN A 79 -9.01 9.35 25.55
CA ASN A 79 -8.46 9.12 26.90
C ASN A 79 -8.91 7.90 27.71
N ASN A 80 -9.90 7.11 27.31
CA ASN A 80 -10.20 5.85 28.02
C ASN A 80 -10.85 4.78 27.12
N SER A 81 -10.99 5.04 25.85
CA SER A 81 -11.60 4.07 24.95
C SER A 81 -10.54 3.12 24.41
N THR A 82 -10.66 1.88 24.80
CA THR A 82 -9.91 0.79 24.15
C THR A 82 -10.67 0.41 22.88
N TYR A 83 -9.98 0.52 21.75
CA TYR A 83 -10.50 0.02 20.50
C TYR A 83 -10.00 -1.41 20.32
N GLU A 84 -10.91 -2.34 20.19
CA GLU A 84 -10.53 -3.70 19.78
C GLU A 84 -10.07 -3.64 18.33
N GLY A 85 -8.87 -4.15 18.08
CA GLY A 85 -8.38 -4.30 16.70
C GLY A 85 -9.20 -5.39 16.01
N ILE A 86 -10.21 -5.00 15.26
CA ILE A 86 -10.94 -5.90 14.41
C ILE A 86 -10.21 -5.89 13.06
N LEU A 87 -9.83 -7.07 12.59
CA LEU A 87 -9.40 -7.24 11.20
C LEU A 87 -10.66 -7.16 10.31
N GLU A 88 -11.17 -5.95 10.17
CA GLU A 88 -12.43 -5.73 9.46
C GLU A 88 -12.23 -5.56 7.97
N GLN A 89 -11.96 -6.65 7.32
CA GLN A 89 -12.14 -6.74 5.87
C GLN A 89 -13.63 -6.68 5.46
N ASN A 90 -14.55 -6.59 6.42
CA ASN A 90 -15.98 -6.74 6.19
C ASN A 90 -16.80 -5.44 6.27
N VAL A 91 -16.22 -4.33 6.69
CA VAL A 91 -16.94 -3.04 6.79
C VAL A 91 -17.08 -2.36 5.44
N TYR A 92 -16.07 -2.50 4.60
CA TYR A 92 -16.03 -1.93 3.26
C TYR A 92 -15.81 -3.03 2.22
N ASP A 93 -16.26 -2.78 1.00
CA ASP A 93 -15.91 -3.63 -0.13
C ASP A 93 -14.40 -3.68 -0.36
N LYS A 94 -13.94 -4.72 -1.05
CA LYS A 94 -12.51 -4.97 -1.29
C LYS A 94 -11.79 -3.80 -1.96
N ASP A 95 -12.45 -3.13 -2.91
CA ASP A 95 -11.83 -2.05 -3.68
C ASP A 95 -11.69 -0.79 -2.83
N THR A 96 -12.72 -0.47 -2.03
CA THR A 96 -12.67 0.62 -1.05
C THR A 96 -11.57 0.36 -0.02
N TRP A 97 -11.46 -0.87 0.50
CA TRP A 97 -10.42 -1.22 1.46
C TRP A 97 -9.01 -1.16 0.84
N GLN A 98 -8.85 -1.66 -0.38
CA GLN A 98 -7.58 -1.53 -1.11
C GLN A 98 -7.19 -0.08 -1.30
N ARG A 99 -8.15 0.77 -1.67
CA ARG A 99 -7.91 2.20 -1.85
C ARG A 99 -7.47 2.88 -0.55
N VAL A 100 -8.10 2.59 0.58
CA VAL A 100 -7.69 3.09 1.90
C VAL A 100 -6.26 2.64 2.22
N THR A 101 -5.95 1.37 1.98
CA THR A 101 -4.60 0.82 2.19
C THR A 101 -3.56 1.53 1.33
N ASP A 102 -3.84 1.75 0.06
CA ASP A 102 -2.96 2.49 -0.85
C ASP A 102 -2.72 3.93 -0.35
N LEU A 103 -3.77 4.62 0.10
CA LEU A 103 -3.67 5.98 0.64
C LEU A 103 -2.81 6.04 1.90
N VAL A 104 -2.96 5.09 2.81
CA VAL A 104 -2.14 5.00 4.02
C VAL A 104 -0.68 4.70 3.65
N ALA A 105 -0.47 3.85 2.66
CA ALA A 105 0.85 3.42 2.24
C ALA A 105 1.67 4.54 1.58
N PHE A 106 1.03 5.38 0.75
CA PHE A 106 1.69 6.44 -0.01
C PHE A 106 1.49 7.86 0.56
N GLY A 107 0.65 8.00 1.56
CA GLY A 107 0.35 9.26 2.24
C GLY A 107 1.41 9.65 3.27
N TYR A 108 0.96 10.02 4.46
CA TYR A 108 1.83 10.43 5.55
C TYR A 108 2.77 9.31 5.99
N LEU A 109 4.05 9.66 6.20
CA LEU A 109 5.19 8.80 6.51
C LEU A 109 5.73 7.97 5.33
N TYR A 110 5.23 8.17 4.13
CA TYR A 110 5.90 7.62 2.96
C TYR A 110 7.10 8.49 2.58
N LYS A 111 8.32 7.99 2.74
CA LYS A 111 9.58 8.72 2.47
C LYS A 111 9.63 10.07 3.19
N ASP A 112 9.60 11.16 2.44
CA ASP A 112 9.65 12.55 2.88
C ASP A 112 8.27 13.18 3.16
N HIS A 113 7.20 12.39 3.11
CA HIS A 113 5.84 12.84 3.44
C HIS A 113 5.64 12.97 4.97
N ILE A 114 6.45 13.79 5.65
CA ILE A 114 6.49 13.83 7.13
C ILE A 114 5.76 15.03 7.74
N ASP A 115 5.33 15.98 6.91
CA ASP A 115 4.68 17.20 7.38
C ASP A 115 3.17 17.00 7.63
N ASP A 116 2.61 17.89 8.44
CA ASP A 116 1.18 17.92 8.81
C ASP A 116 0.24 17.90 7.60
N LYS A 117 0.64 18.55 6.50
CA LYS A 117 -0.12 18.59 5.25
C LYS A 117 -0.35 17.20 4.65
N TRP A 118 0.66 16.33 4.71
CA TRP A 118 0.54 14.96 4.22
C TRP A 118 -0.45 14.14 5.03
N TYR A 119 -0.45 14.34 6.36
CA TYR A 119 -1.43 13.68 7.20
C TYR A 119 -2.86 14.20 6.92
N ALA A 120 -3.03 15.52 6.84
CA ALA A 120 -4.33 16.14 6.60
C ALA A 120 -4.95 15.68 5.27
N ILE A 121 -4.16 15.71 4.19
CA ILE A 121 -4.66 15.30 2.88
C ILE A 121 -4.92 13.79 2.81
N THR A 122 -4.06 12.97 3.43
CA THR A 122 -4.30 11.52 3.50
C THR A 122 -5.61 11.22 4.22
N GLN A 123 -5.86 11.85 5.37
CA GLN A 123 -7.12 11.69 6.09
C GLN A 123 -8.33 12.14 5.26
N MET A 124 -8.21 13.25 4.55
CA MET A 124 -9.27 13.74 3.68
C MET A 124 -9.59 12.76 2.54
N MET A 125 -8.56 12.26 1.86
CA MET A 125 -8.70 11.28 0.77
C MET A 125 -9.31 9.95 1.27
N ILE A 126 -8.99 9.53 2.49
CA ILE A 126 -9.61 8.38 3.12
C ILE A 126 -11.12 8.62 3.29
N TRP A 127 -11.52 9.78 3.81
CA TRP A 127 -12.94 10.10 3.97
C TRP A 127 -13.69 10.22 2.63
N GLU A 128 -13.08 10.81 1.60
CA GLU A 128 -13.62 10.82 0.24
C GLU A 128 -13.82 9.39 -0.31
N THR A 129 -12.99 8.45 0.12
CA THR A 129 -13.04 7.05 -0.30
C THR A 129 -14.17 6.28 0.38
N VAL A 130 -14.33 6.46 1.70
CA VAL A 130 -15.27 5.66 2.50
C VAL A 130 -16.68 6.26 2.53
N ASP A 131 -16.83 7.56 2.27
CA ASP A 131 -18.11 8.25 2.26
C ASP A 131 -18.33 9.00 0.94
N LYS A 132 -18.69 8.26 -0.10
CA LYS A 132 -18.91 8.78 -1.47
C LYS A 132 -20.17 9.64 -1.61
N ASN A 133 -21.07 9.60 -0.63
CA ASN A 133 -22.33 10.35 -0.67
C ASN A 133 -22.13 11.82 -0.31
N ASN A 134 -21.06 12.14 0.38
CA ASN A 134 -20.72 13.46 0.86
C ASN A 134 -19.56 14.08 0.09
N SER A 135 -19.33 15.37 0.29
CA SER A 135 -18.16 16.07 -0.25
C SER A 135 -17.29 16.52 0.90
N PHE A 136 -15.99 16.45 0.69
CA PHE A 136 -15.00 16.86 1.67
C PHE A 136 -14.10 17.94 1.11
N TYR A 137 -13.72 18.92 1.93
CA TYR A 137 -12.82 20.00 1.55
C TYR A 137 -12.22 20.68 2.78
N PHE A 138 -11.26 21.55 2.58
CA PHE A 138 -10.64 22.36 3.62
C PHE A 138 -11.22 23.78 3.65
N THR A 139 -11.20 24.38 4.86
CA THR A 139 -11.39 25.81 5.07
C THR A 139 -10.32 26.34 6.01
N ASP A 140 -9.98 27.60 5.92
CA ASP A 140 -9.00 28.30 6.77
C ASP A 140 -9.59 28.71 8.12
N THR A 141 -10.90 28.84 8.18
CA THR A 141 -11.62 29.25 9.39
C THR A 141 -12.87 28.40 9.58
N LEU A 142 -13.39 28.41 10.80
CA LEU A 142 -14.73 27.86 11.09
C LEU A 142 -15.77 28.62 10.27
N ASN A 143 -16.59 27.91 9.52
CA ASN A 143 -17.56 28.46 8.57
C ASN A 143 -16.95 29.29 7.42
N GLY A 144 -15.63 29.18 7.22
CA GLY A 144 -14.93 29.83 6.12
C GLY A 144 -15.27 29.29 4.73
N ASN A 145 -14.72 29.94 3.73
CA ASN A 145 -14.82 29.48 2.36
C ASN A 145 -13.89 28.28 2.12
N LYS A 146 -14.26 27.46 1.13
CA LYS A 146 -13.39 26.41 0.63
C LYS A 146 -12.05 27.00 0.22
N VAL A 147 -10.95 26.37 0.65
CA VAL A 147 -9.60 26.67 0.22
C VAL A 147 -9.04 25.48 -0.55
N ASP A 148 -8.38 25.78 -1.65
CA ASP A 148 -7.71 24.77 -2.48
C ASP A 148 -6.25 24.67 -2.06
N ILE A 149 -6.04 23.92 -0.97
CA ILE A 149 -4.73 23.62 -0.42
C ILE A 149 -4.43 22.13 -0.59
N TYR A 150 -3.14 21.80 -0.58
CA TYR A 150 -2.65 20.41 -0.66
C TYR A 150 -3.02 19.67 -1.95
N ASN A 151 -3.30 20.40 -3.05
CA ASN A 151 -3.58 19.78 -4.34
C ASN A 151 -2.37 19.08 -4.94
N GLU A 152 -1.16 19.60 -4.69
CA GLU A 152 0.10 18.98 -5.14
C GLU A 152 0.32 17.66 -4.40
N GLU A 153 0.15 17.65 -3.07
CA GLU A 153 0.28 16.47 -2.25
C GLU A 153 -0.75 15.40 -2.63
N LYS A 154 -2.00 15.81 -2.87
CA LYS A 154 -3.05 14.90 -3.36
C LYS A 154 -2.67 14.29 -4.70
N SER A 155 -2.18 15.10 -5.62
CA SER A 155 -1.76 14.65 -6.95
C SER A 155 -0.57 13.69 -6.88
N GLU A 156 0.39 13.95 -6.00
CA GLU A 156 1.54 13.09 -5.78
C GLU A 156 1.13 11.71 -5.22
N ILE A 157 0.25 11.67 -4.21
CA ILE A 157 -0.27 10.40 -3.67
C ILE A 157 -0.97 9.61 -4.78
N GLU A 158 -1.82 10.26 -5.59
CA GLU A 158 -2.52 9.61 -6.71
C GLU A 158 -1.53 9.06 -7.75
N ARG A 159 -0.51 9.84 -8.09
CA ARG A 159 0.55 9.43 -9.01
C ARG A 159 1.28 8.19 -8.48
N LEU A 160 1.70 8.20 -7.21
CA LEU A 160 2.39 7.08 -6.58
C LEU A 160 1.54 5.81 -6.56
N ILE A 161 0.26 5.93 -6.22
CA ILE A 161 -0.69 4.80 -6.27
C ILE A 161 -0.82 4.26 -7.69
N SER A 162 -0.96 5.14 -8.68
CA SER A 162 -1.05 4.74 -10.08
C SER A 162 0.23 4.03 -10.54
N ASP A 163 1.38 4.62 -10.26
CA ASP A 163 2.67 4.09 -10.68
C ASP A 163 3.00 2.76 -10.00
N SER A 164 2.63 2.58 -8.72
CA SER A 164 2.87 1.33 -8.00
C SER A 164 2.15 0.11 -8.61
N LYS A 165 1.08 0.34 -9.36
CA LYS A 165 0.30 -0.69 -10.03
C LYS A 165 0.81 -1.00 -11.45
N ARG A 166 1.68 -0.15 -11.99
CA ARG A 166 2.24 -0.34 -13.33
C ARG A 166 3.43 -1.30 -13.27
N LYS A 167 3.59 -2.08 -14.33
CA LYS A 167 4.71 -3.01 -14.51
C LYS A 167 5.48 -2.66 -15.77
N PRO A 168 6.79 -2.97 -15.83
CA PRO A 168 7.53 -2.85 -17.08
C PRO A 168 6.82 -3.62 -18.22
N SER A 169 6.81 -3.05 -19.41
CA SER A 169 6.07 -3.59 -20.57
C SER A 169 6.47 -5.01 -20.98
N PHE A 170 7.66 -5.43 -20.59
CA PHE A 170 8.21 -6.75 -20.89
C PHE A 170 7.96 -7.77 -19.75
N THR A 171 7.29 -7.40 -18.68
CA THR A 171 7.01 -8.31 -17.55
C THR A 171 6.18 -9.50 -18.06
N ASN A 172 6.55 -10.70 -17.61
CA ASN A 172 5.97 -11.99 -18.01
C ASN A 172 6.17 -12.40 -19.48
N ASN A 173 6.94 -11.66 -20.26
CA ASN A 173 7.28 -12.05 -21.61
C ASN A 173 8.46 -13.03 -21.63
N THR A 174 8.49 -13.89 -22.65
CA THR A 174 9.62 -14.76 -22.97
C THR A 174 10.31 -14.22 -24.22
N TYR A 175 11.62 -14.06 -24.12
CA TYR A 175 12.45 -13.58 -25.22
C TYR A 175 13.42 -14.67 -25.65
N HIS A 176 13.55 -14.88 -26.95
CA HIS A 176 14.45 -15.83 -27.52
C HIS A 176 15.67 -15.12 -28.09
N ALA A 177 16.86 -15.57 -27.74
CA ALA A 177 18.10 -15.03 -28.22
C ALA A 177 19.06 -16.19 -28.61
N LEU A 178 19.88 -15.95 -29.61
CA LEU A 178 20.95 -16.87 -29.93
C LEU A 178 22.08 -16.76 -28.90
N ALA A 179 22.68 -17.88 -28.52
CA ALA A 179 23.85 -17.90 -27.64
C ALA A 179 24.95 -16.99 -28.18
N GLY A 180 25.55 -16.17 -27.31
CA GLY A 180 26.57 -15.19 -27.65
C GLY A 180 26.06 -13.93 -28.35
N LYS A 181 24.78 -13.81 -28.64
CA LYS A 181 24.17 -12.57 -29.14
C LYS A 181 23.55 -11.77 -27.98
N GLN A 182 23.71 -10.46 -28.09
CA GLN A 182 23.07 -9.52 -27.14
C GLN A 182 21.62 -9.27 -27.56
N ILE A 183 20.74 -9.25 -26.59
CA ILE A 183 19.40 -8.70 -26.75
C ILE A 183 19.22 -7.48 -25.81
N SER A 184 18.44 -6.53 -26.28
CA SER A 184 18.07 -5.34 -25.50
C SER A 184 16.55 -5.21 -25.51
N ILE A 185 15.98 -5.03 -24.34
CA ILE A 185 14.54 -4.97 -24.15
C ILE A 185 14.23 -3.63 -23.47
N THR A 186 13.49 -2.78 -24.18
CA THR A 186 13.13 -1.45 -23.69
C THR A 186 11.74 -1.49 -23.08
N ASP A 187 11.61 -0.96 -21.86
CA ASP A 187 10.32 -0.70 -21.24
C ASP A 187 9.64 0.50 -21.90
N THR A 188 8.54 0.25 -22.58
CA THR A 188 7.74 1.29 -23.24
C THR A 188 6.80 2.02 -22.30
N THR A 189 6.62 1.50 -21.07
CA THR A 189 5.78 2.16 -20.05
C THR A 189 6.53 3.25 -19.27
N GLY A 190 7.86 3.25 -19.34
CA GLY A 190 8.72 4.18 -18.63
C GLY A 190 8.80 3.97 -17.12
N ILE A 191 8.30 2.84 -16.61
CA ILE A 191 8.26 2.57 -15.16
C ILE A 191 9.51 1.85 -14.64
N LEU A 192 10.34 1.31 -15.53
CA LEU A 192 11.51 0.51 -15.16
C LEU A 192 12.49 1.20 -14.20
N PRO A 193 12.72 2.53 -14.24
CA PRO A 193 13.54 3.22 -13.25
C PRO A 193 13.04 3.10 -11.79
N ASN A 194 11.76 2.77 -11.60
CA ASN A 194 11.16 2.51 -10.28
C ASN A 194 11.30 1.04 -9.85
N TYR A 195 12.13 0.28 -10.54
CA TYR A 195 12.42 -1.12 -10.23
C TYR A 195 13.92 -1.33 -10.03
N THR A 196 14.26 -2.28 -9.18
CA THR A 196 15.63 -2.79 -9.02
C THR A 196 15.70 -4.23 -9.48
N THR A 197 16.90 -4.63 -9.87
CA THR A 197 17.21 -6.02 -10.20
C THR A 197 18.66 -6.31 -9.85
N THR A 198 18.96 -7.55 -9.52
CA THR A 198 20.34 -8.01 -9.37
C THR A 198 20.89 -8.30 -10.77
N LEU A 199 21.91 -7.56 -11.15
CA LEU A 199 22.60 -7.75 -12.42
C LEU A 199 23.78 -8.71 -12.25
N ASP A 200 23.99 -9.58 -13.22
CA ASP A 200 25.21 -10.34 -13.36
C ASP A 200 26.17 -9.68 -14.38
N SER A 201 27.36 -10.26 -14.58
CA SER A 201 28.36 -9.73 -15.51
C SER A 201 27.91 -9.65 -16.98
N ASP A 202 26.86 -10.39 -17.29
CA ASP A 202 26.33 -10.53 -18.66
C ASP A 202 25.12 -9.64 -18.91
N SER A 203 24.71 -8.84 -17.91
CA SER A 203 23.51 -8.01 -17.99
C SER A 203 23.77 -6.56 -17.57
N GLN A 204 22.99 -5.65 -18.14
CA GLN A 204 23.02 -4.22 -17.84
C GLN A 204 21.61 -3.66 -17.79
N LEU A 205 21.42 -2.66 -16.94
CA LEU A 205 20.19 -1.88 -16.87
C LEU A 205 20.56 -0.41 -17.01
N ILE A 206 20.13 0.22 -18.08
CA ILE A 206 20.38 1.64 -18.36
C ILE A 206 19.03 2.29 -18.67
N ASN A 207 18.61 3.22 -17.82
CA ASN A 207 17.31 3.88 -17.94
C ASN A 207 16.16 2.85 -18.10
N ASN A 208 15.48 2.88 -19.20
CA ASN A 208 14.35 2.00 -19.52
C ASN A 208 14.74 0.72 -20.29
N THR A 209 16.03 0.41 -20.40
CA THR A 209 16.50 -0.70 -21.24
C THR A 209 17.30 -1.70 -20.42
N PHE A 210 16.84 -2.94 -20.41
CA PHE A 210 17.56 -4.09 -19.90
C PHE A 210 18.25 -4.81 -21.06
N THR A 211 19.55 -5.05 -20.90
CA THR A 211 20.38 -5.71 -21.92
C THR A 211 21.05 -6.94 -21.32
N ILE A 212 21.05 -8.04 -22.05
CA ILE A 212 21.67 -9.29 -21.62
C ILE A 212 22.37 -9.99 -22.80
N LYS A 213 23.52 -10.63 -22.52
CA LYS A 213 24.27 -11.46 -23.44
C LYS A 213 24.72 -12.73 -22.73
N LYS A 214 24.15 -13.88 -23.03
CA LYS A 214 24.57 -15.18 -22.51
C LYS A 214 25.29 -15.98 -23.58
N ASN A 215 26.47 -16.53 -23.25
CA ASN A 215 27.27 -17.31 -24.18
C ASN A 215 26.82 -18.76 -24.27
N ASN A 216 26.06 -19.22 -23.27
CA ASN A 216 25.55 -20.60 -23.24
C ASN A 216 24.06 -20.61 -23.55
N ALA A 217 23.61 -21.63 -24.27
CA ALA A 217 22.18 -21.89 -24.48
C ALA A 217 21.56 -22.40 -23.18
N SER A 218 21.02 -21.52 -22.36
CA SER A 218 20.34 -21.86 -21.11
C SER A 218 19.13 -20.98 -20.90
N CYS A 219 18.11 -21.52 -20.25
CA CYS A 219 16.98 -20.74 -19.82
C CYS A 219 17.41 -19.83 -18.65
N TYR A 220 17.17 -18.55 -18.77
CA TYR A 220 17.53 -17.54 -17.77
C TYR A 220 16.30 -16.76 -17.33
N THR A 221 16.19 -16.49 -16.04
CA THR A 221 15.10 -15.72 -15.47
C THR A 221 15.65 -14.49 -14.76
N GLN A 222 15.24 -13.31 -15.19
CA GLN A 222 15.57 -12.05 -14.53
C GLN A 222 14.37 -11.57 -13.69
N LYS A 223 14.63 -11.25 -12.44
CA LYS A 223 13.61 -10.71 -11.52
C LYS A 223 13.80 -9.20 -11.37
N PHE A 224 12.70 -8.47 -11.38
CA PHE A 224 12.64 -7.04 -11.14
C PHE A 224 11.78 -6.77 -9.92
N TYR A 225 12.25 -5.92 -9.01
CA TYR A 225 11.58 -5.61 -7.75
C TYR A 225 11.19 -4.14 -7.72
N SER A 226 9.97 -3.87 -7.34
CA SER A 226 9.49 -2.50 -7.18
C SER A 226 10.19 -1.77 -6.03
N ASN A 227 10.59 -0.52 -6.26
CA ASN A 227 11.27 0.34 -5.28
C ASN A 227 10.29 1.14 -4.41
N TYR A 228 9.01 0.90 -4.49
CA TYR A 228 8.04 1.66 -3.70
C TYR A 228 8.09 1.36 -2.20
N GLY A 229 8.93 0.39 -1.78
CA GLY A 229 9.22 0.13 -0.37
C GLY A 229 8.04 -0.45 0.42
N LEU A 230 6.98 -0.83 -0.29
CA LEU A 230 5.84 -1.49 0.31
C LEU A 230 6.07 -2.99 0.22
N GLU A 231 5.94 -3.68 1.34
CA GLU A 231 5.65 -5.11 1.35
C GLU A 231 4.22 -5.37 0.85
N ILE A 232 3.86 -4.73 -0.27
CA ILE A 232 2.74 -5.23 -1.04
C ILE A 232 3.23 -6.60 -1.50
N PRO A 233 2.47 -7.69 -1.31
CA PRO A 233 2.80 -8.93 -1.96
C PRO A 233 2.78 -8.65 -3.46
N VAL A 234 3.94 -8.25 -3.96
CA VAL A 234 4.19 -8.14 -5.39
C VAL A 234 3.97 -9.57 -5.86
N ASP A 235 2.95 -9.76 -6.65
CA ASP A 235 2.74 -11.01 -7.33
C ASP A 235 4.10 -11.44 -7.85
N THR A 236 4.64 -12.53 -7.29
CA THR A 236 6.01 -13.01 -7.53
C THR A 236 6.24 -13.39 -8.99
N ASN A 237 5.28 -13.13 -9.86
CA ASN A 237 5.30 -13.35 -11.30
C ASN A 237 5.94 -12.23 -12.14
N ASN A 238 6.56 -11.21 -11.52
CA ASN A 238 7.32 -10.19 -12.25
C ASN A 238 8.66 -10.73 -12.76
N THR A 239 8.61 -11.83 -13.47
CA THR A 239 9.81 -12.46 -14.06
C THR A 239 9.73 -12.40 -15.57
N SER A 240 10.77 -11.87 -16.21
CA SER A 240 10.99 -12.06 -17.65
C SER A 240 11.84 -13.31 -17.84
N LYS A 241 11.41 -14.21 -18.69
CA LYS A 241 12.13 -15.43 -19.02
C LYS A 241 12.87 -15.24 -20.34
N PHE A 242 14.11 -15.67 -20.35
CA PHE A 242 14.97 -15.67 -21.54
C PHE A 242 15.31 -17.13 -21.85
N SER A 243 15.09 -17.57 -23.07
CA SER A 243 15.40 -18.93 -23.54
C SER A 243 16.13 -18.91 -24.87
#